data_c5351d3006723e02732d775ca048075e
#
_entry.id   c5351d3006723e02732d775ca048075e
#
_cell.length_a   1.000
_cell.length_b   1.000
_cell.length_c   1.000
_cell.angle_alpha   90.00
_cell.angle_beta   90.00
_cell.angle_gamma   90.00
#
_symmetry.space_group_name_H-M   'P 1'
#
loop_
_entity.id
_entity.type
_entity.pdbx_description
1 polymer ?
#
loop_
_entity_poly.entity_id
_entity_poly.type
_entity_poly.pdbx_seq_one_letter_code
_entity_poly.pdbx_strand_id
1 'polypeptide(L)'
;TDLGMSPTELLLSGISMCKVATIRNVARRKGIEIGEVNAHLSQIAKRNADGTFITTVDSEISIEGNLSDEDRKLLIHEADNCYVTRVVRGEWIINDSKAI
;
A
#
# COMPACT_ATOMS: atom_id res chain seq x y z
N THR A 1 10.83 13.13 -12.95
CA THR A 1 12.08 13.89 -12.87
C THR A 1 13.26 12.95 -12.72
N ASP A 2 14.42 13.44 -13.07
CA ASP A 2 15.64 12.65 -12.98
C ASP A 2 16.14 12.47 -11.55
N LEU A 3 15.61 13.23 -10.61
CA LEU A 3 16.12 13.30 -9.25
C LEU A 3 15.18 12.73 -8.21
N GLY A 4 14.11 12.07 -8.63
CA GLY A 4 13.13 11.54 -7.70
C GLY A 4 12.32 10.42 -8.28
N MET A 5 11.33 10.03 -7.51
CA MET A 5 10.38 9.01 -7.94
C MET A 5 9.49 9.52 -9.06
N SER A 6 9.08 8.61 -9.96
CA SER A 6 8.01 8.92 -10.89
C SER A 6 6.70 9.12 -10.10
N PRO A 7 5.70 9.79 -10.69
CA PRO A 7 4.39 9.91 -10.03
C PRO A 7 3.79 8.58 -9.61
N THR A 8 3.92 7.54 -10.42
CA THR A 8 3.42 6.20 -10.09
C THR A 8 4.19 5.59 -8.93
N GLU A 9 5.52 5.70 -8.93
CA GLU A 9 6.33 5.21 -7.83
C GLU A 9 5.98 5.91 -6.52
N LEU A 10 5.71 7.21 -6.57
CA LEU A 10 5.32 7.96 -5.39
C LEU A 10 4.00 7.49 -4.83
N LEU A 11 3.02 7.21 -5.69
CA LEU A 11 1.72 6.68 -5.29
C LEU A 11 1.87 5.30 -4.64
N LEU A 12 2.62 4.40 -5.26
CA LEU A 12 2.88 3.06 -4.72
C LEU A 12 3.66 3.12 -3.40
N SER A 13 4.59 4.07 -3.28
CA SER A 13 5.33 4.28 -2.04
C SER A 13 4.41 4.68 -0.90
N GLY A 14 3.40 5.51 -1.17
CA GLY A 14 2.41 5.89 -0.17
C GLY A 14 1.64 4.69 0.35
N ILE A 15 1.21 3.81 -0.55
CA ILE A 15 0.52 2.57 -0.18
C ILE A 15 1.46 1.67 0.63
N SER A 16 2.68 1.49 0.16
CA SER A 16 3.68 0.66 0.82
C SER A 16 3.99 1.13 2.24
N MET A 17 4.24 2.42 2.41
CA MET A 17 4.52 3.02 3.72
C MET A 17 3.36 2.82 4.68
N CYS A 18 2.14 2.96 4.20
CA CYS A 18 0.95 2.77 5.03
C CYS A 18 0.83 1.32 5.50
N LYS A 19 1.10 0.37 4.62
CA LYS A 19 1.08 -1.06 4.99
C LYS A 19 2.14 -1.39 6.05
N VAL A 20 3.35 -0.91 5.87
CA VAL A 20 4.44 -1.13 6.82
C VAL A 20 4.13 -0.49 8.18
N ALA A 21 3.65 0.74 8.18
CA ALA A 21 3.29 1.44 9.42
C ALA A 21 2.17 0.71 10.16
N THR A 22 1.18 0.20 9.44
CA THR A 22 0.07 -0.55 10.02
C THR A 22 0.58 -1.82 10.69
N ILE A 23 1.44 -2.57 10.02
CA ILE A 23 2.03 -3.80 10.59
C ILE A 23 2.77 -3.48 11.88
N ARG A 24 3.62 -2.44 11.89
CA ARG A 24 4.36 -2.06 13.08
C ARG A 24 3.45 -1.64 14.24
N ASN A 25 2.41 -0.86 13.92
CA ASN A 25 1.47 -0.40 14.94
C ASN A 25 0.66 -1.54 15.55
N VAL A 26 0.17 -2.45 14.72
CA VAL A 26 -0.61 -3.60 15.20
C VAL A 26 0.29 -4.54 16.01
N ALA A 27 1.50 -4.82 15.55
CA ALA A 27 2.44 -5.66 16.26
C ALA A 27 2.75 -5.09 17.64
N ARG A 28 2.98 -3.78 17.73
CA ARG A 28 3.24 -3.12 19.02
C ARG A 28 2.06 -3.25 19.97
N ARG A 29 0.85 -3.00 19.47
CA ARG A 29 -0.35 -3.07 20.33
C ARG A 29 -0.62 -4.48 20.83
N LYS A 30 -0.27 -5.48 20.04
CA LYS A 30 -0.52 -6.89 20.39
C LYS A 30 0.66 -7.56 21.07
N GLY A 31 1.76 -6.84 21.26
CA GLY A 31 2.95 -7.39 21.89
C GLY A 31 3.67 -8.44 21.03
N ILE A 32 3.52 -8.34 19.71
CA ILE A 32 4.21 -9.25 18.77
C ILE A 32 5.55 -8.62 18.43
N GLU A 33 6.63 -9.35 18.72
CA GLU A 33 7.97 -8.88 18.36
C GLU A 33 8.25 -9.16 16.90
N ILE A 34 8.62 -8.11 16.16
CA ILE A 34 8.98 -8.20 14.76
C ILE A 34 10.28 -7.43 14.50
N GLY A 35 11.01 -7.89 13.51
CA GLY A 35 12.18 -7.17 13.02
C GLY A 35 11.82 -6.27 11.86
N GLU A 36 12.58 -6.38 10.79
CA GLU A 36 12.39 -5.57 9.61
C GLU A 36 11.12 -5.97 8.86
N VAL A 37 10.41 -4.99 8.32
CA VAL A 37 9.23 -5.20 7.49
C VAL A 37 9.51 -4.59 6.13
N ASN A 38 9.34 -5.38 5.07
CA ASN A 38 9.52 -4.92 3.70
C ASN A 38 8.24 -5.15 2.92
N ALA A 39 7.83 -4.15 2.17
CA ALA A 39 6.70 -4.25 1.25
C ALA A 39 7.19 -3.95 -0.16
N HIS A 40 6.88 -4.84 -1.08
CA HIS A 40 7.21 -4.68 -2.48
C HIS A 40 5.93 -4.63 -3.29
N LEU A 41 5.69 -3.51 -3.95
CA LEU A 41 4.49 -3.28 -4.73
C LEU A 41 4.84 -3.12 -6.20
N SER A 42 3.98 -3.67 -7.04
CA SER A 42 4.05 -3.50 -8.48
C SER A 42 2.67 -3.17 -9.02
N GLN A 43 2.62 -2.52 -10.17
CA GLN A 43 1.35 -2.16 -10.76
C GLN A 43 1.38 -2.36 -12.27
N ILE A 44 0.20 -2.68 -12.82
CA ILE A 44 -0.04 -2.74 -14.25
C ILE A 44 -1.30 -1.92 -14.52
N ALA A 45 -1.19 -0.94 -15.41
CA ALA A 45 -2.32 -0.13 -15.83
C ALA A 45 -2.71 -0.52 -17.25
N LYS A 46 -3.98 -0.85 -17.45
CA LYS A 46 -4.54 -1.16 -18.76
C LYS A 46 -5.50 -0.08 -19.18
N ARG A 47 -5.38 0.35 -20.44
CA ARG A 47 -6.29 1.34 -21.00
C ARG A 47 -7.53 0.66 -21.57
N ASN A 48 -8.69 1.16 -21.18
CA ASN A 48 -9.97 0.73 -21.74
C ASN A 48 -10.24 1.45 -23.08
N ALA A 49 -11.21 0.93 -23.82
CA ALA A 49 -11.57 1.51 -25.13
C ALA A 49 -12.09 2.96 -25.00
N ASP A 50 -12.70 3.31 -23.88
CA ASP A 50 -13.23 4.66 -23.63
C ASP A 50 -12.17 5.66 -23.12
N GLY A 51 -10.92 5.23 -23.00
CA GLY A 51 -9.83 6.07 -22.55
C GLY A 51 -9.59 6.03 -21.04
N THR A 52 -10.43 5.33 -20.27
CA THR A 52 -10.19 5.13 -18.85
C THR A 52 -9.17 4.03 -18.61
N PHE A 53 -8.70 3.92 -17.39
CA PHE A 53 -7.68 2.93 -17.02
C PHE A 53 -8.17 2.04 -15.91
N ILE A 54 -7.72 0.78 -15.94
CA ILE A 54 -7.84 -0.14 -14.81
C ILE A 54 -6.42 -0.44 -14.36
N THR A 55 -6.16 -0.18 -13.08
CA THR A 55 -4.84 -0.41 -12.50
C THR A 55 -4.91 -1.56 -11.50
N THR A 56 -4.04 -2.55 -11.69
CA THR A 56 -3.90 -3.67 -10.76
C THR A 56 -2.62 -3.48 -9.97
N VAL A 57 -2.73 -3.54 -8.65
CA VAL A 57 -1.59 -3.44 -7.75
C VAL A 57 -1.42 -4.75 -7.01
N ASP A 58 -0.24 -5.32 -7.11
CA ASP A 58 0.15 -6.52 -6.36
C ASP A 58 1.14 -6.15 -5.27
N SER A 59 1.00 -6.75 -4.11
CA SER A 59 1.84 -6.48 -2.95
C SER A 59 2.44 -7.77 -2.41
N GLU A 60 3.72 -7.73 -2.12
CA GLU A 60 4.41 -8.80 -1.40
C GLU A 60 4.99 -8.21 -0.13
N ILE A 61 4.75 -8.86 1.01
CA ILE A 61 5.18 -8.35 2.31
C ILE A 61 6.01 -9.41 3.00
N SER A 62 7.19 -9.03 3.46
CA SER A 62 8.01 -9.87 4.31
C SER A 62 8.13 -9.24 5.69
N ILE A 63 7.98 -10.06 6.72
CA ILE A 63 8.06 -9.65 8.12
C ILE A 63 9.11 -10.53 8.80
N GLU A 64 10.19 -9.90 9.24
CA GLU A 64 11.26 -10.58 9.95
C GLU A 64 10.85 -10.86 11.39
N GLY A 65 11.18 -12.03 11.88
CA GLY A 65 10.91 -12.38 13.27
C GLY A 65 10.40 -13.81 13.40
N ASN A 66 10.34 -14.25 14.65
CA ASN A 66 9.88 -15.60 14.97
C ASN A 66 8.37 -15.56 15.26
N LEU A 67 7.60 -15.30 14.20
CA LEU A 67 6.14 -15.18 14.29
C LEU A 67 5.47 -16.53 14.05
N SER A 68 4.33 -16.74 14.70
CA SER A 68 3.44 -17.81 14.29
C SER A 68 2.83 -17.49 12.92
N ASP A 69 2.40 -18.52 12.22
CA ASP A 69 1.70 -18.31 10.93
C ASP A 69 0.42 -17.50 11.13
N GLU A 70 -0.25 -17.71 12.25
CA GLU A 70 -1.47 -16.98 12.59
C GLU A 70 -1.20 -15.48 12.76
N ASP A 71 -0.16 -15.12 13.51
CA ASP A 71 0.22 -13.72 13.72
C ASP A 71 0.66 -13.08 12.41
N ARG A 72 1.41 -13.79 11.58
CA ARG A 72 1.84 -13.28 10.28
C ARG A 72 0.64 -12.98 9.38
N LYS A 73 -0.33 -13.89 9.32
CA LYS A 73 -1.56 -13.69 8.55
C LYS A 73 -2.37 -12.51 9.07
N LEU A 74 -2.44 -12.36 10.38
CA LEU A 74 -3.14 -11.24 11.00
C LEU A 74 -2.51 -9.91 10.59
N LEU A 75 -1.19 -9.80 10.69
CA LEU A 75 -0.49 -8.57 10.35
C LEU A 75 -0.64 -8.20 8.88
N ILE A 76 -0.55 -9.18 8.00
CA ILE A 76 -0.74 -8.94 6.56
C ILE A 76 -2.17 -8.54 6.25
N HIS A 77 -3.15 -9.19 6.89
CA HIS A 77 -4.56 -8.82 6.73
C HIS A 77 -4.80 -7.37 7.16
N GLU A 78 -4.23 -6.96 8.28
CA GLU A 78 -4.36 -5.58 8.74
C GLU A 78 -3.68 -4.59 7.79
N ALA A 79 -2.53 -4.98 7.22
CA ALA A 79 -1.86 -4.15 6.22
C ALA A 79 -2.73 -3.91 4.99
N ASP A 80 -3.49 -4.92 4.57
CA ASP A 80 -4.39 -4.81 3.42
C ASP A 80 -5.57 -3.89 3.68
N ASN A 81 -5.85 -3.58 4.94
CA ASN A 81 -6.91 -2.66 5.36
C ASN A 81 -6.34 -1.33 5.89
N CYS A 82 -5.13 -0.98 5.53
CA CYS A 82 -4.55 0.30 5.95
C CYS A 82 -5.32 1.47 5.35
N TYR A 83 -5.22 2.64 6.00
CA TYR A 83 -5.99 3.82 5.63
C TYR A 83 -5.86 4.17 4.14
N VAL A 84 -4.62 4.27 3.65
CA VAL A 84 -4.37 4.66 2.25
C VAL A 84 -4.96 3.63 1.29
N THR A 85 -4.84 2.34 1.59
CA THR A 85 -5.43 1.30 0.74
C THR A 85 -6.95 1.44 0.69
N ARG A 86 -7.59 1.73 1.83
CA ARG A 86 -9.05 1.96 1.85
C ARG A 86 -9.44 3.19 1.06
N VAL A 87 -8.66 4.25 1.13
CA VAL A 87 -8.89 5.46 0.34
C VAL A 87 -8.76 5.16 -1.14
N VAL A 88 -7.71 4.47 -1.54
CA VAL A 88 -7.46 4.14 -2.94
C VAL A 88 -8.54 3.23 -3.52
N ARG A 89 -9.06 2.30 -2.71
CA ARG A 89 -10.16 1.41 -3.13
C ARG A 89 -11.51 2.10 -3.20
N GLY A 90 -11.65 3.26 -2.56
CA GLY A 90 -12.90 3.99 -2.51
C GLY A 90 -13.21 4.73 -3.81
N GLU A 91 -14.29 5.47 -3.77
CA GLU A 91 -14.69 6.31 -4.89
C GLU A 91 -13.94 7.63 -4.86
N TRP A 92 -13.50 8.07 -6.03
CA TRP A 92 -12.76 9.32 -6.17
C TRP A 92 -13.58 10.33 -6.96
N ILE A 93 -13.72 11.51 -6.40
CA ILE A 93 -14.32 12.64 -7.10
C ILE A 93 -13.20 13.65 -7.30
N ILE A 94 -12.72 13.78 -8.51
CA ILE A 94 -11.63 14.70 -8.84
C ILE A 94 -12.23 15.85 -9.64
N ASN A 95 -12.35 16.99 -8.98
CA ASN A 95 -12.92 18.17 -9.60
C ASN A 95 -11.93 18.83 -10.55
N ASP A 96 -12.45 19.47 -11.58
CA ASP A 96 -11.62 20.20 -12.53
C ASP A 96 -10.85 21.32 -11.82
N SER A 97 -9.69 21.61 -12.35
CA SER A 97 -8.84 22.68 -11.81
C SER A 97 -9.45 24.05 -12.07
N LYS A 98 -9.25 24.93 -11.12
CA LYS A 98 -9.64 26.35 -11.27
C LYS A 98 -8.41 27.19 -11.46
N ALA A 99 -8.50 28.21 -12.33
CA ALA A 99 -7.44 29.19 -12.47
C ALA A 99 -7.44 30.13 -11.26
N ILE A 100 -6.26 30.55 -10.88
CA ILE A 100 -6.07 31.53 -9.81
C ILE A 100 -5.55 32.85 -10.34
#